data_dcff4bde05bcf4961909d21d9def683c
#
_entry.id   dcff4bde05bcf4961909d21d9def683c
#
_cell.length_a   1.000
_cell.length_b   1.000
_cell.length_c   1.000
_cell.angle_alpha   90.00
_cell.angle_beta   90.00
_cell.angle_gamma   90.00
#
_symmetry.space_group_name_H-M   'P 1'
#
loop_
_entity.id
_entity.type
_entity.pdbx_description
1 polymer ?
#
loop_
_entity_poly.entity_id
_entity_poly.type
_entity_poly.pdbx_seq_one_letter_code
_entity_poly.pdbx_strand_id
1 'polypeptide(L)'
;MRQSSWRRRHRANRRHFGPVLMTFLLLVPLGCSAEEVTDEAGTGETADAVPGEIADAAPAEVAAAVPAAQANVRPGVHVLLSDSLHLVQGRRVGLITNHTGIDGEGVPTIDRLHEHPQVELVALYSPEHGIRGTAEAGELVDHEVDDATGLPIHSLYGETRQPTPEMLEGVEVLAFDIQDIGTRYYTYIYTMGLAMEAAGRAGIPFVVLDRPNPVGGTLVQGNVLDREFSSFVGLYPLPMRHGMTPAELAHLYRNHFGVEVELHVAPLDGWTREMLFPETGLPWFAPSPNMPDLESALHYPGTCLFEGTNLSVARGTDRAFQMVGAPWLDGPSLADRMNALELPGVTFHAVRFTPRNPGDGKFDGEEVAGVRLRVTDPIRYDPTQAGVALVVESYRMSGEAWSWRAQHFDRLAGTDGLRLGIRDGLSLEELTDAWEQELARFQELRSQALIYR
;
A
#
# COMPACT_ATOMS: atom_id res chain seq x y z
N MET A 1 35.36 -11.86 41.30
CA MET A 1 34.72 -12.53 42.44
C MET A 1 33.30 -12.02 42.61
N ARG A 2 32.38 -12.91 42.66
CA ARG A 2 30.94 -12.97 42.93
C ARG A 2 30.05 -13.00 41.71
N GLN A 3 29.84 -14.25 41.25
CA GLN A 3 28.65 -14.72 40.53
C GLN A 3 27.46 -14.78 41.53
N SER A 4 26.29 -14.40 41.10
CA SER A 4 25.05 -14.88 41.71
C SER A 4 24.03 -15.22 40.67
N SER A 5 23.79 -16.49 40.63
CA SER A 5 22.83 -17.31 39.91
C SER A 5 21.38 -16.92 40.23
N TRP A 6 20.51 -16.86 39.22
CA TRP A 6 19.07 -17.08 39.35
C TRP A 6 18.63 -18.21 38.44
N ARG A 7 18.31 -19.35 39.05
CA ARG A 7 17.67 -20.52 38.40
C ARG A 7 16.29 -20.74 38.98
N ARG A 8 15.34 -20.95 38.05
CA ARG A 8 14.14 -21.83 38.09
C ARG A 8 12.96 -21.46 38.97
N ARG A 9 11.79 -21.41 38.32
CA ARG A 9 10.66 -22.36 38.55
C ARG A 9 9.64 -22.29 37.40
N HIS A 10 9.68 -23.30 36.51
CA HIS A 10 8.56 -23.65 35.65
C HIS A 10 7.65 -24.62 36.42
N ARG A 11 6.35 -24.31 36.47
CA ARG A 11 5.30 -25.31 36.77
C ARG A 11 4.40 -25.45 35.56
N ALA A 12 4.44 -26.62 34.95
CA ALA A 12 3.53 -27.07 33.91
C ALA A 12 2.11 -27.27 34.48
N ASN A 13 1.11 -26.75 33.79
CA ASN A 13 -0.29 -27.09 34.04
C ASN A 13 -0.87 -27.66 32.74
N ARG A 14 -0.90 -29.00 32.66
CA ARG A 14 -1.62 -29.75 31.63
C ARG A 14 -3.10 -29.79 32.01
N ARG A 15 -3.96 -29.22 31.16
CA ARG A 15 -5.40 -29.51 31.16
C ARG A 15 -5.77 -30.25 29.88
N HIS A 16 -6.33 -31.43 30.07
CA HIS A 16 -6.93 -32.26 29.04
C HIS A 16 -8.20 -31.62 28.49
N PHE A 17 -8.34 -31.55 27.19
CA PHE A 17 -9.63 -31.33 26.53
C PHE A 17 -9.97 -32.57 25.72
N GLY A 18 -11.12 -33.17 26.06
CA GLY A 18 -11.75 -34.24 25.32
C GLY A 18 -12.58 -33.70 24.14
N PRO A 19 -12.89 -34.51 23.13
CA PRO A 19 -13.60 -34.07 21.93
C PRO A 19 -15.10 -33.96 22.18
N VAL A 20 -15.67 -32.79 21.79
CA VAL A 20 -17.12 -32.58 21.71
C VAL A 20 -17.55 -32.84 20.27
N LEU A 21 -18.36 -33.87 20.10
CA LEU A 21 -19.05 -34.27 18.88
C LEU A 21 -20.23 -33.31 18.68
N MET A 22 -20.27 -32.52 17.59
CA MET A 22 -21.39 -31.66 17.27
C MET A 22 -22.12 -32.20 16.03
N THR A 23 -23.34 -32.66 16.30
CA THR A 23 -24.25 -33.21 15.31
C THR A 23 -24.90 -32.07 14.51
N PHE A 24 -24.77 -32.12 13.19
CA PHE A 24 -25.47 -31.22 12.27
C PHE A 24 -26.90 -31.71 12.03
N LEU A 25 -27.86 -30.86 12.33
CA LEU A 25 -29.25 -31.01 11.95
C LEU A 25 -29.55 -30.11 10.74
N LEU A 26 -29.83 -30.73 9.58
CA LEU A 26 -30.33 -30.09 8.37
C LEU A 26 -31.80 -29.74 8.56
N LEU A 27 -32.16 -28.46 8.35
CA LEU A 27 -33.53 -28.01 8.17
C LEU A 27 -33.62 -27.23 6.87
N VAL A 28 -34.29 -27.80 5.90
CA VAL A 28 -34.77 -27.16 4.65
C VAL A 28 -36.14 -26.55 4.94
N PRO A 29 -36.49 -25.36 4.47
CA PRO A 29 -37.85 -25.03 4.15
C PRO A 29 -38.06 -24.84 2.65
N LEU A 30 -39.04 -25.59 2.13
CA LEU A 30 -39.74 -25.34 0.88
C LEU A 30 -40.76 -24.20 1.07
N GLY A 31 -41.06 -23.51 -0.05
CA GLY A 31 -42.40 -23.01 -0.27
C GLY A 31 -42.52 -21.62 -0.85
N CYS A 32 -42.73 -21.61 -2.17
CA CYS A 32 -43.44 -20.68 -3.05
C CYS A 32 -44.40 -19.65 -2.45
N SER A 33 -44.46 -18.43 -3.00
CA SER A 33 -45.52 -18.08 -3.97
C SER A 33 -45.33 -16.63 -4.47
N ALA A 34 -45.47 -16.45 -5.78
CA ALA A 34 -45.57 -15.16 -6.44
C ALA A 34 -47.03 -14.68 -6.33
N GLU A 35 -47.23 -13.37 -6.16
CA GLU A 35 -48.46 -12.69 -6.50
C GLU A 35 -48.16 -11.38 -7.22
N GLU A 36 -48.60 -11.32 -8.48
CA GLU A 36 -48.73 -10.12 -9.28
C GLU A 36 -49.91 -9.28 -8.73
N VAL A 37 -49.73 -7.96 -8.63
CA VAL A 37 -50.86 -7.02 -8.62
C VAL A 37 -50.53 -5.83 -9.53
N THR A 38 -51.47 -5.61 -10.40
CA THR A 38 -51.52 -4.67 -11.52
C THR A 38 -51.70 -3.20 -11.11
N ASP A 39 -51.29 -2.36 -12.06
CA ASP A 39 -51.53 -0.94 -12.29
C ASP A 39 -52.87 -0.35 -11.78
N GLU A 40 -52.79 0.87 -11.23
CA GLU A 40 -53.74 1.93 -11.54
C GLU A 40 -53.14 3.33 -11.35
N ALA A 41 -53.31 4.15 -12.39
CA ALA A 41 -52.93 5.53 -12.49
C ALA A 41 -53.81 6.46 -11.64
N GLY A 42 -53.23 7.46 -11.00
CA GLY A 42 -53.96 8.55 -10.35
C GLY A 42 -53.13 9.85 -10.33
N THR A 43 -53.53 10.76 -11.19
CA THR A 43 -53.08 12.17 -11.31
C THR A 43 -53.37 13.00 -10.07
N GLY A 44 -52.42 13.84 -9.65
CA GLY A 44 -52.69 14.88 -8.63
C GLY A 44 -51.43 15.72 -8.36
N GLU A 45 -51.40 16.87 -9.03
CA GLU A 45 -50.47 17.99 -8.86
C GLU A 45 -50.59 18.58 -7.44
N THR A 46 -49.48 18.78 -6.76
CA THR A 46 -49.19 20.00 -5.96
C THR A 46 -47.71 20.16 -5.74
N ALA A 47 -47.18 21.28 -6.21
CA ALA A 47 -45.84 21.75 -5.99
C ALA A 47 -45.63 22.12 -4.52
N ASP A 48 -44.61 21.53 -3.90
CA ASP A 48 -43.99 22.14 -2.71
C ASP A 48 -42.47 22.17 -2.88
N ALA A 49 -41.91 23.32 -2.54
CA ALA A 49 -40.58 23.76 -2.80
C ALA A 49 -39.54 22.89 -2.09
N VAL A 50 -38.59 22.35 -2.85
CA VAL A 50 -37.35 21.73 -2.36
C VAL A 50 -36.41 22.85 -1.91
N PRO A 51 -35.84 22.82 -0.68
CA PRO A 51 -34.79 23.76 -0.28
C PRO A 51 -33.48 23.36 -0.93
N GLY A 52 -32.95 24.28 -1.72
CA GLY A 52 -31.58 24.54 -2.03
C GLY A 52 -30.61 23.37 -2.15
N GLU A 53 -30.44 22.86 -3.34
CA GLU A 53 -29.21 22.26 -3.84
C GLU A 53 -28.09 23.28 -3.60
N ILE A 54 -27.15 22.97 -2.69
CA ILE A 54 -25.88 23.71 -2.58
C ILE A 54 -25.12 23.41 -3.86
N ALA A 55 -25.17 24.37 -4.79
CA ALA A 55 -24.39 24.31 -6.03
C ALA A 55 -22.93 23.98 -5.67
N ASP A 56 -22.45 22.91 -6.25
CA ASP A 56 -21.04 22.56 -6.33
C ASP A 56 -20.33 23.77 -6.98
N ALA A 57 -19.69 24.60 -6.16
CA ALA A 57 -18.92 25.72 -6.67
C ALA A 57 -17.82 25.10 -7.52
N ALA A 58 -17.86 25.36 -8.81
CA ALA A 58 -16.84 24.95 -9.77
C ALA A 58 -15.46 25.17 -9.14
N PRO A 59 -14.57 24.16 -9.19
CA PRO A 59 -13.24 24.29 -8.62
C PRO A 59 -12.56 25.47 -9.28
N ALA A 60 -12.06 26.42 -8.45
CA ALA A 60 -11.05 27.35 -8.95
C ALA A 60 -9.96 26.47 -9.55
N GLU A 61 -9.76 26.58 -10.87
CA GLU A 61 -8.66 25.97 -11.56
C GLU A 61 -7.40 26.26 -10.73
N VAL A 62 -6.80 25.21 -10.19
CA VAL A 62 -5.43 25.27 -9.69
C VAL A 62 -4.65 25.81 -10.89
N ALA A 63 -4.09 27.01 -10.74
CA ALA A 63 -3.27 27.62 -11.78
C ALA A 63 -2.31 26.54 -12.23
N ALA A 64 -2.48 26.12 -13.49
CA ALA A 64 -1.66 25.08 -14.09
C ALA A 64 -0.21 25.53 -13.93
N ALA A 65 0.53 24.83 -13.06
CA ALA A 65 1.97 24.95 -13.07
C ALA A 65 2.39 24.76 -14.52
N VAL A 66 3.18 25.68 -15.04
CA VAL A 66 3.79 25.58 -16.38
C VAL A 66 4.29 24.14 -16.49
N PRO A 67 3.85 23.34 -17.48
CA PRO A 67 4.31 21.98 -17.58
C PRO A 67 5.83 22.00 -17.68
N ALA A 68 6.53 21.59 -16.63
CA ALA A 68 7.92 21.21 -16.74
C ALA A 68 7.98 20.23 -17.91
N ALA A 69 8.93 20.43 -18.84
CA ALA A 69 9.09 19.50 -19.95
C ALA A 69 9.11 18.09 -19.35
N GLN A 70 8.13 17.27 -19.71
CA GLN A 70 8.03 15.92 -19.17
C GLN A 70 9.34 15.20 -19.46
N ALA A 71 10.05 14.78 -18.43
CA ALA A 71 11.22 13.98 -18.59
C ALA A 71 10.77 12.62 -19.17
N ASN A 72 11.50 12.13 -20.16
CA ASN A 72 11.21 10.82 -20.74
C ASN A 72 11.97 9.76 -19.94
N VAL A 73 11.51 9.48 -18.71
CA VAL A 73 12.13 8.48 -17.83
C VAL A 73 11.99 7.10 -18.46
N ARG A 74 13.11 6.37 -18.59
CA ARG A 74 13.09 4.97 -19.03
C ARG A 74 13.06 4.05 -17.81
N PRO A 75 12.03 3.21 -17.63
CA PRO A 75 11.98 2.24 -16.53
C PRO A 75 13.01 1.13 -16.72
N GLY A 76 13.28 0.40 -15.63
CA GLY A 76 14.31 -0.65 -15.59
C GLY A 76 14.18 -1.71 -16.68
N VAL A 77 12.96 -2.08 -17.09
CA VAL A 77 12.76 -3.03 -18.21
C VAL A 77 13.37 -2.51 -19.52
N HIS A 78 13.22 -1.22 -19.78
CA HIS A 78 13.79 -0.61 -20.99
C HIS A 78 15.32 -0.65 -20.95
N VAL A 79 15.92 -0.29 -19.81
CA VAL A 79 17.36 -0.31 -19.60
C VAL A 79 17.90 -1.76 -19.59
N LEU A 80 17.15 -2.72 -19.04
CA LEU A 80 17.50 -4.13 -19.11
C LEU A 80 17.70 -4.58 -20.56
N LEU A 81 16.72 -4.30 -21.42
CA LEU A 81 16.71 -4.78 -22.80
C LEU A 81 17.68 -4.04 -23.73
N SER A 82 18.03 -2.77 -23.43
CA SER A 82 18.99 -1.99 -24.24
C SER A 82 20.43 -2.08 -23.74
N ASP A 83 20.64 -1.84 -22.44
CA ASP A 83 21.98 -1.57 -21.90
C ASP A 83 22.48 -2.70 -20.97
N SER A 84 21.57 -3.50 -20.41
CA SER A 84 21.88 -4.51 -19.38
C SER A 84 21.41 -5.92 -19.73
N LEU A 85 21.19 -6.22 -21.01
CA LEU A 85 20.68 -7.52 -21.47
C LEU A 85 21.54 -8.70 -21.01
N HIS A 86 22.84 -8.49 -20.82
CA HIS A 86 23.77 -9.48 -20.32
C HIS A 86 23.37 -10.10 -18.96
N LEU A 87 22.51 -9.43 -18.19
CA LEU A 87 22.01 -9.94 -16.90
C LEU A 87 21.05 -11.12 -17.08
N VAL A 88 20.35 -11.20 -18.22
CA VAL A 88 19.32 -12.23 -18.51
C VAL A 88 19.57 -12.99 -19.79
N GLN A 89 20.52 -12.57 -20.63
CA GLN A 89 20.80 -13.15 -21.93
C GLN A 89 21.20 -14.63 -21.85
N GLY A 90 20.46 -15.50 -22.53
CA GLY A 90 20.70 -16.94 -22.59
C GLY A 90 20.45 -17.67 -21.27
N ARG A 91 19.74 -17.05 -20.34
CA ARG A 91 19.37 -17.62 -19.04
C ARG A 91 17.86 -17.85 -18.94
N ARG A 92 17.46 -18.85 -18.17
CA ARG A 92 16.06 -19.09 -17.82
C ARG A 92 15.63 -18.15 -16.73
N VAL A 93 14.74 -17.21 -17.08
CA VAL A 93 14.32 -16.10 -16.24
C VAL A 93 12.96 -16.41 -15.60
N GLY A 94 12.87 -16.27 -14.27
CA GLY A 94 11.61 -16.13 -13.54
C GLY A 94 11.33 -14.64 -13.34
N LEU A 95 10.09 -14.20 -13.55
CA LEU A 95 9.69 -12.80 -13.40
C LEU A 95 8.64 -12.63 -12.32
N ILE A 96 8.96 -11.84 -11.28
CA ILE A 96 8.01 -11.38 -10.28
C ILE A 96 7.43 -10.07 -10.78
N THR A 97 6.14 -10.04 -11.11
CA THR A 97 5.50 -8.86 -11.68
C THR A 97 3.99 -8.87 -11.47
N ASN A 98 3.35 -7.78 -11.85
CA ASN A 98 1.92 -7.64 -12.01
C ASN A 98 1.61 -6.69 -13.19
N HIS A 99 0.35 -6.25 -13.32
CA HIS A 99 -0.12 -5.34 -14.38
C HIS A 99 0.60 -3.99 -14.42
N THR A 100 1.35 -3.60 -13.37
CA THR A 100 2.16 -2.37 -13.34
C THR A 100 3.55 -2.56 -13.93
N GLY A 101 3.98 -3.81 -14.15
CA GLY A 101 5.23 -4.15 -14.84
C GLY A 101 5.09 -3.89 -16.33
N ILE A 102 5.28 -2.64 -16.73
CA ILE A 102 5.16 -2.15 -18.11
C ILE A 102 6.37 -1.30 -18.50
N ASP A 103 6.62 -1.17 -19.80
CA ASP A 103 7.60 -0.20 -20.30
C ASP A 103 7.01 1.23 -20.43
N GLY A 104 7.81 2.18 -20.97
CA GLY A 104 7.37 3.55 -21.17
C GLY A 104 6.28 3.73 -22.22
N GLU A 105 6.01 2.69 -23.03
CA GLU A 105 4.95 2.67 -24.06
C GLU A 105 3.67 1.95 -23.54
N GLY A 106 3.70 1.44 -22.30
CA GLY A 106 2.59 0.69 -21.69
C GLY A 106 2.54 -0.79 -22.08
N VAL A 107 3.60 -1.34 -22.68
CA VAL A 107 3.68 -2.76 -23.02
C VAL A 107 4.13 -3.56 -21.81
N PRO A 108 3.42 -4.66 -21.44
CA PRO A 108 3.79 -5.49 -20.31
C PRO A 108 5.22 -6.02 -20.39
N THR A 109 5.94 -6.00 -19.28
CA THR A 109 7.29 -6.58 -19.17
C THR A 109 7.27 -8.07 -19.46
N ILE A 110 6.18 -8.77 -19.14
CA ILE A 110 5.96 -10.18 -19.50
C ILE A 110 6.14 -10.35 -21.01
N ASP A 111 5.42 -9.56 -21.80
CA ASP A 111 5.43 -9.66 -23.27
C ASP A 111 6.80 -9.30 -23.83
N ARG A 112 7.42 -8.22 -23.33
CA ARG A 112 8.75 -7.78 -23.72
C ARG A 112 9.82 -8.85 -23.51
N LEU A 113 9.78 -9.57 -22.38
CA LEU A 113 10.75 -10.62 -22.08
C LEU A 113 10.44 -11.92 -22.82
N HIS A 114 9.15 -12.28 -22.95
CA HIS A 114 8.72 -13.49 -23.63
C HIS A 114 9.01 -13.46 -25.13
N GLU A 115 8.81 -12.33 -25.79
CA GLU A 115 9.06 -12.14 -27.21
C GLU A 115 10.54 -11.88 -27.55
N HIS A 116 11.39 -11.61 -26.55
CA HIS A 116 12.78 -11.24 -26.81
C HIS A 116 13.63 -12.45 -27.18
N PRO A 117 14.30 -12.49 -28.37
CA PRO A 117 14.95 -13.68 -28.91
C PRO A 117 16.15 -14.20 -28.10
N GLN A 118 16.66 -13.43 -27.16
CA GLN A 118 17.83 -13.77 -26.35
C GLN A 118 17.46 -13.98 -24.86
N VAL A 119 16.16 -13.97 -24.50
CA VAL A 119 15.65 -14.18 -23.13
C VAL A 119 14.75 -15.41 -23.14
N GLU A 120 14.91 -16.29 -22.18
CA GLU A 120 14.04 -17.45 -21.98
C GLU A 120 13.22 -17.24 -20.71
N LEU A 121 12.02 -16.62 -20.84
CA LEU A 121 11.09 -16.48 -19.74
C LEU A 121 10.43 -17.83 -19.46
N VAL A 122 10.56 -18.36 -18.22
CA VAL A 122 10.12 -19.73 -17.89
C VAL A 122 9.04 -19.80 -16.82
N ALA A 123 8.90 -18.76 -15.98
CA ALA A 123 7.93 -18.70 -14.91
C ALA A 123 7.57 -17.27 -14.56
N LEU A 124 6.31 -17.07 -14.11
CA LEU A 124 5.80 -15.83 -13.58
C LEU A 124 5.47 -16.00 -12.09
N TYR A 125 5.64 -14.92 -11.31
CA TYR A 125 5.33 -14.91 -9.88
C TYR A 125 4.46 -13.69 -9.59
N SER A 126 3.25 -13.93 -9.05
CA SER A 126 2.28 -12.86 -8.79
C SER A 126 2.26 -12.47 -7.32
N PRO A 127 2.28 -11.15 -7.01
CA PRO A 127 2.14 -10.63 -5.65
C PRO A 127 0.67 -10.55 -5.22
N GLU A 128 0.41 -9.85 -4.12
CA GLU A 128 -0.92 -9.35 -3.74
C GLU A 128 -1.61 -8.68 -4.94
N HIS A 129 -2.89 -8.83 -5.06
CA HIS A 129 -3.75 -8.42 -6.19
C HIS A 129 -3.60 -9.26 -7.47
N GLY A 130 -2.69 -10.25 -7.52
CA GLY A 130 -2.50 -11.14 -8.66
C GLY A 130 -1.77 -10.51 -9.85
N ILE A 131 -1.52 -11.30 -10.88
CA ILE A 131 -0.77 -10.87 -12.08
C ILE A 131 -1.51 -9.78 -12.87
N ARG A 132 -2.85 -9.76 -12.81
CA ARG A 132 -3.71 -8.78 -13.50
C ARG A 132 -4.17 -7.63 -12.62
N GLY A 133 -3.81 -7.63 -11.30
CA GLY A 133 -4.09 -6.54 -10.37
C GLY A 133 -5.57 -6.38 -9.98
N THR A 134 -6.38 -7.42 -10.10
CA THR A 134 -7.84 -7.35 -9.92
C THR A 134 -8.33 -7.91 -8.58
N ALA A 135 -7.51 -8.70 -7.86
CA ALA A 135 -7.90 -9.24 -6.55
C ALA A 135 -7.93 -8.14 -5.48
N GLU A 136 -8.88 -8.23 -4.56
CA GLU A 136 -9.02 -7.27 -3.46
C GLU A 136 -7.88 -7.36 -2.46
N ALA A 137 -7.67 -6.29 -1.67
CA ALA A 137 -6.60 -6.27 -0.65
C ALA A 137 -6.82 -7.37 0.40
N GLY A 138 -5.79 -8.22 0.58
CA GLY A 138 -5.85 -9.36 1.50
C GLY A 138 -6.50 -10.61 0.94
N GLU A 139 -7.06 -10.57 -0.27
CA GLU A 139 -7.58 -11.75 -0.98
C GLU A 139 -6.43 -12.66 -1.42
N LEU A 140 -6.57 -13.96 -1.17
CA LEU A 140 -5.56 -14.94 -1.56
C LEU A 140 -5.59 -15.16 -3.08
N VAL A 141 -4.41 -15.27 -3.67
CA VAL A 141 -4.21 -15.49 -5.11
C VAL A 141 -3.79 -16.94 -5.34
N ASP A 142 -4.42 -17.61 -6.25
CA ASP A 142 -4.11 -19.00 -6.62
C ASP A 142 -2.99 -19.11 -7.66
N HIS A 143 -2.48 -20.35 -7.85
CA HIS A 143 -1.58 -20.67 -8.96
C HIS A 143 -2.38 -20.82 -10.25
N GLU A 144 -1.86 -20.27 -11.33
CA GLU A 144 -2.52 -20.22 -12.63
C GLU A 144 -1.54 -20.48 -13.77
N VAL A 145 -2.04 -20.43 -15.00
CA VAL A 145 -1.23 -20.41 -16.24
C VAL A 145 -1.60 -19.13 -16.97
N ASP A 146 -0.63 -18.36 -17.42
CA ASP A 146 -0.88 -17.16 -18.20
C ASP A 146 -1.37 -17.52 -19.61
N ASP A 147 -2.57 -17.09 -19.96
CA ASP A 147 -3.22 -17.44 -21.23
C ASP A 147 -2.45 -16.94 -22.47
N ALA A 148 -1.70 -15.86 -22.34
CA ALA A 148 -0.98 -15.26 -23.46
C ALA A 148 0.35 -15.96 -23.75
N THR A 149 1.07 -16.38 -22.71
CA THR A 149 2.40 -16.97 -22.85
C THR A 149 2.43 -18.47 -22.61
N GLY A 150 1.39 -19.04 -21.99
CA GLY A 150 1.36 -20.44 -21.56
C GLY A 150 2.29 -20.75 -20.36
N LEU A 151 2.86 -19.72 -19.71
CA LEU A 151 3.79 -19.89 -18.61
C LEU A 151 3.05 -20.12 -17.28
N PRO A 152 3.65 -20.90 -16.34
CA PRO A 152 3.09 -21.05 -15.01
C PRO A 152 3.17 -19.73 -14.25
N ILE A 153 2.09 -19.38 -13.52
CA ILE A 153 2.02 -18.28 -12.58
C ILE A 153 2.03 -18.87 -11.18
N HIS A 154 3.09 -18.60 -10.43
CA HIS A 154 3.22 -18.98 -9.02
C HIS A 154 2.74 -17.84 -8.12
N SER A 155 1.75 -18.10 -7.25
CA SER A 155 1.29 -17.11 -6.30
C SER A 155 2.27 -16.92 -5.15
N LEU A 156 2.63 -15.66 -4.89
CA LEU A 156 3.35 -15.20 -3.69
C LEU A 156 2.42 -14.48 -2.71
N TYR A 157 1.09 -14.69 -2.86
CA TYR A 157 0.07 -14.16 -1.96
C TYR A 157 -1.05 -15.19 -1.73
N GLY A 158 -0.65 -16.43 -1.47
CA GLY A 158 -1.52 -17.58 -1.20
C GLY A 158 -1.00 -18.36 0.00
N GLU A 159 -0.66 -19.62 -0.23
CA GLU A 159 -0.08 -20.50 0.78
C GLU A 159 1.30 -20.02 1.26
N THR A 160 2.03 -19.32 0.40
CA THR A 160 3.35 -18.76 0.70
C THR A 160 3.43 -17.28 0.32
N ARG A 161 4.38 -16.57 0.95
CA ARG A 161 4.73 -15.17 0.65
C ARG A 161 6.10 -15.05 -0.02
N GLN A 162 6.76 -16.17 -0.30
CA GLN A 162 8.06 -16.23 -0.93
C GLN A 162 8.10 -17.42 -1.88
N PRO A 163 8.92 -17.37 -2.96
CA PRO A 163 9.14 -18.53 -3.82
C PRO A 163 9.64 -19.74 -3.01
N THR A 164 9.04 -20.90 -3.23
CA THR A 164 9.55 -22.17 -2.70
C THR A 164 10.64 -22.72 -3.58
N PRO A 165 11.48 -23.68 -3.12
CA PRO A 165 12.48 -24.35 -3.97
C PRO A 165 11.86 -24.97 -5.23
N GLU A 166 10.66 -25.53 -5.13
CA GLU A 166 9.94 -26.15 -6.25
C GLU A 166 9.51 -25.12 -7.29
N MET A 167 9.07 -23.93 -6.86
CA MET A 167 8.72 -22.82 -7.76
C MET A 167 9.97 -22.27 -8.47
N LEU A 168 11.15 -22.40 -7.90
CA LEU A 168 12.43 -21.94 -8.48
C LEU A 168 13.13 -23.02 -9.32
N GLU A 169 12.54 -24.22 -9.46
CA GLU A 169 13.14 -25.27 -10.26
C GLU A 169 13.28 -24.84 -11.72
N GLY A 170 14.49 -24.90 -12.22
CA GLY A 170 14.81 -24.50 -13.59
C GLY A 170 15.01 -23.00 -13.81
N VAL A 171 14.84 -22.14 -12.80
CA VAL A 171 15.13 -20.70 -12.89
C VAL A 171 16.61 -20.45 -12.64
N GLU A 172 17.25 -19.66 -13.49
CA GLU A 172 18.67 -19.28 -13.42
C GLU A 172 18.89 -17.83 -13.04
N VAL A 173 17.86 -17.00 -13.20
CA VAL A 173 17.82 -15.59 -12.79
C VAL A 173 16.39 -15.28 -12.34
N LEU A 174 16.23 -14.64 -11.19
CA LEU A 174 14.92 -14.14 -10.73
C LEU A 174 14.88 -12.63 -10.88
N ALA A 175 13.95 -12.12 -11.69
CA ALA A 175 13.76 -10.70 -11.95
C ALA A 175 12.53 -10.17 -11.20
N PHE A 176 12.56 -8.88 -10.83
CA PHE A 176 11.46 -8.18 -10.17
C PHE A 176 11.13 -6.88 -10.91
N ASP A 177 9.85 -6.69 -11.25
CA ASP A 177 9.33 -5.50 -11.93
C ASP A 177 7.91 -5.18 -11.49
N ILE A 178 7.77 -4.38 -10.42
CA ILE A 178 6.48 -3.94 -9.88
C ILE A 178 6.59 -2.49 -9.43
N GLN A 179 5.58 -1.66 -9.75
CA GLN A 179 5.49 -0.28 -9.28
C GLN A 179 5.09 -0.23 -7.81
N ASP A 180 5.98 0.31 -6.95
CA ASP A 180 5.71 0.66 -5.56
C ASP A 180 5.09 2.07 -5.45
N ILE A 181 4.58 2.44 -4.26
CA ILE A 181 4.00 3.76 -3.99
C ILE A 181 4.77 4.60 -2.95
N GLY A 182 5.95 4.16 -2.51
CA GLY A 182 6.81 4.90 -1.60
C GLY A 182 6.45 4.82 -0.13
N THR A 183 5.61 3.85 0.27
CA THR A 183 5.06 3.73 1.62
C THR A 183 5.34 2.37 2.24
N ARG A 184 5.74 2.35 3.54
CA ARG A 184 6.11 1.15 4.29
C ARG A 184 5.07 0.04 4.21
N TYR A 185 3.78 0.32 4.34
CA TYR A 185 2.74 -0.72 4.43
C TYR A 185 2.30 -1.26 3.07
N TYR A 186 2.85 -0.78 1.97
CA TYR A 186 2.56 -1.30 0.64
C TYR A 186 3.42 -2.54 0.37
N THR A 187 2.79 -3.69 0.17
CA THR A 187 3.40 -5.02 0.39
C THR A 187 4.40 -5.46 -0.67
N TYR A 188 4.42 -4.85 -1.84
CA TYR A 188 5.28 -5.27 -2.97
C TYR A 188 6.77 -5.25 -2.64
N ILE A 189 7.22 -4.28 -1.85
CA ILE A 189 8.61 -4.19 -1.39
C ILE A 189 9.00 -5.36 -0.49
N TYR A 190 8.06 -5.99 0.21
CA TYR A 190 8.31 -7.18 1.04
C TYR A 190 8.20 -8.46 0.26
N THR A 191 7.33 -8.53 -0.75
CA THR A 191 7.37 -9.61 -1.76
C THR A 191 8.76 -9.66 -2.41
N MET A 192 9.32 -8.49 -2.79
CA MET A 192 10.70 -8.39 -3.29
C MET A 192 11.73 -8.90 -2.27
N GLY A 193 11.68 -8.41 -1.02
CA GLY A 193 12.64 -8.79 0.02
C GLY A 193 12.63 -10.29 0.32
N LEU A 194 11.46 -10.89 0.46
CA LEU A 194 11.30 -12.33 0.69
C LEU A 194 11.74 -13.17 -0.53
N ALA A 195 11.50 -12.67 -1.74
CA ALA A 195 11.97 -13.31 -2.96
C ALA A 195 13.50 -13.23 -3.11
N MET A 196 14.11 -12.10 -2.72
CA MET A 196 15.58 -11.96 -2.64
C MET A 196 16.19 -13.00 -1.68
N GLU A 197 15.58 -13.18 -0.49
CA GLU A 197 16.01 -14.22 0.47
C GLU A 197 15.88 -15.63 -0.11
N ALA A 198 14.79 -15.93 -0.83
CA ALA A 198 14.59 -17.22 -1.46
C ALA A 198 15.62 -17.47 -2.59
N ALA A 199 15.85 -16.48 -3.45
CA ALA A 199 16.86 -16.53 -4.51
C ALA A 199 18.28 -16.74 -3.94
N GLY A 200 18.63 -16.03 -2.87
CA GLY A 200 19.91 -16.18 -2.19
C GLY A 200 20.11 -17.58 -1.63
N ARG A 201 19.10 -18.16 -0.97
CA ARG A 201 19.17 -19.56 -0.50
C ARG A 201 19.30 -20.58 -1.63
N ALA A 202 18.72 -20.30 -2.79
CA ALA A 202 18.81 -21.14 -3.98
C ALA A 202 20.10 -20.91 -4.82
N GLY A 203 20.89 -19.89 -4.48
CA GLY A 203 22.08 -19.50 -5.24
C GLY A 203 21.74 -18.88 -6.61
N ILE A 204 20.55 -18.29 -6.76
CA ILE A 204 20.04 -17.67 -7.98
C ILE A 204 20.27 -16.16 -7.90
N PRO A 205 20.91 -15.50 -8.89
CA PRO A 205 21.00 -14.05 -8.96
C PRO A 205 19.61 -13.38 -9.02
N PHE A 206 19.49 -12.22 -8.35
CA PHE A 206 18.28 -11.43 -8.33
C PHE A 206 18.47 -10.11 -9.08
N VAL A 207 17.57 -9.78 -10.00
CA VAL A 207 17.66 -8.56 -10.83
C VAL A 207 16.45 -7.69 -10.56
N VAL A 208 16.65 -6.47 -10.07
CA VAL A 208 15.59 -5.47 -9.94
C VAL A 208 15.55 -4.60 -11.19
N LEU A 209 14.41 -4.62 -11.89
CA LEU A 209 14.09 -3.67 -12.94
C LEU A 209 13.44 -2.47 -12.26
N ASP A 210 14.22 -1.40 -12.07
CA ASP A 210 13.82 -0.34 -11.16
C ASP A 210 12.68 0.54 -11.70
N ARG A 211 11.91 1.10 -10.76
CA ARG A 211 10.77 1.97 -11.04
C ARG A 211 10.83 3.22 -10.18
N PRO A 212 10.30 4.37 -10.68
CA PRO A 212 10.31 5.60 -9.91
C PRO A 212 9.49 5.45 -8.62
N ASN A 213 9.94 6.12 -7.57
CA ASN A 213 9.08 6.35 -6.41
C ASN A 213 8.08 7.45 -6.78
N PRO A 214 6.76 7.16 -6.84
CA PRO A 214 5.78 8.09 -7.39
C PRO A 214 5.56 9.34 -6.54
N VAL A 215 5.85 9.26 -5.25
CA VAL A 215 5.74 10.38 -4.31
C VAL A 215 7.08 11.10 -4.09
N GLY A 216 8.05 10.85 -4.98
CA GLY A 216 9.40 11.43 -4.95
C GLY A 216 10.36 10.74 -3.97
N GLY A 217 11.64 11.01 -4.17
CA GLY A 217 12.74 10.38 -3.41
C GLY A 217 13.41 11.29 -2.39
N THR A 218 12.99 12.54 -2.22
CA THR A 218 13.64 13.51 -1.33
C THR A 218 13.17 13.43 0.11
N LEU A 219 11.86 13.19 0.33
CA LEU A 219 11.24 13.23 1.65
C LEU A 219 11.21 11.85 2.31
N VAL A 220 11.58 11.83 3.58
CA VAL A 220 11.54 10.66 4.46
C VAL A 220 10.77 11.09 5.72
N GLN A 221 9.61 10.47 5.99
CA GLN A 221 8.64 10.97 6.97
C GLN A 221 7.98 9.83 7.75
N GLY A 222 7.50 10.17 8.95
CA GLY A 222 6.84 9.23 9.86
C GLY A 222 7.82 8.36 10.67
N ASN A 223 7.31 7.64 11.67
CA ASN A 223 8.14 6.79 12.51
C ASN A 223 8.75 5.60 11.74
N VAL A 224 9.90 5.15 12.19
CA VAL A 224 10.53 3.90 11.76
C VAL A 224 9.84 2.73 12.48
N LEU A 225 9.62 1.62 11.76
CA LEU A 225 9.05 0.40 12.32
C LEU A 225 9.91 -0.15 13.46
N ASP A 226 9.31 -0.38 14.62
CA ASP A 226 9.91 -1.21 15.66
C ASP A 226 9.82 -2.69 15.25
N ARG A 227 10.95 -3.40 15.35
CA ARG A 227 11.07 -4.82 14.92
C ARG A 227 10.10 -5.76 15.66
N GLU A 228 9.63 -5.39 16.85
CA GLU A 228 8.63 -6.17 17.58
C GLU A 228 7.27 -6.19 16.87
N PHE A 229 6.99 -5.20 16.03
CA PHE A 229 5.77 -5.09 15.22
C PHE A 229 5.95 -5.57 13.79
N SER A 230 7.06 -6.24 13.47
CA SER A 230 7.33 -6.76 12.13
C SER A 230 6.20 -7.68 11.65
N SER A 231 5.77 -7.45 10.42
CA SER A 231 4.69 -8.19 9.76
C SER A 231 4.80 -8.04 8.24
N PHE A 232 3.89 -8.64 7.47
CA PHE A 232 3.91 -8.48 6.01
C PHE A 232 3.56 -7.06 5.52
N VAL A 233 2.98 -6.20 6.37
CA VAL A 233 2.78 -4.75 6.08
C VAL A 233 3.88 -3.87 6.70
N GLY A 234 5.01 -4.46 7.07
CA GLY A 234 6.15 -3.81 7.70
C GLY A 234 7.17 -4.86 8.13
N LEU A 235 7.95 -5.41 7.18
CA LEU A 235 8.91 -6.49 7.46
C LEU A 235 10.24 -5.96 8.01
N TYR A 236 10.70 -4.85 7.47
CA TYR A 236 11.97 -4.22 7.80
C TYR A 236 11.75 -2.86 8.47
N PRO A 237 12.73 -2.35 9.25
CA PRO A 237 12.65 -1.07 9.95
C PRO A 237 12.73 0.11 8.96
N LEU A 238 11.64 0.38 8.28
CA LEU A 238 11.45 1.49 7.34
C LEU A 238 10.55 2.56 7.98
N PRO A 239 10.72 3.85 7.62
CA PRO A 239 9.77 4.90 7.97
C PRO A 239 8.47 4.76 7.15
N MET A 240 7.41 5.44 7.57
CA MET A 240 6.12 5.42 6.88
C MET A 240 6.25 5.82 5.41
N ARG A 241 6.94 6.93 5.11
CA ARG A 241 7.35 7.35 3.76
C ARG A 241 8.86 7.22 3.65
N HIS A 242 9.36 6.29 2.83
CA HIS A 242 10.78 5.91 2.84
C HIS A 242 11.65 6.67 1.81
N GLY A 243 11.06 7.31 0.80
CA GLY A 243 11.78 8.11 -0.19
C GLY A 243 12.82 7.33 -1.00
N MET A 244 12.56 6.07 -1.33
CA MET A 244 13.48 5.17 -2.04
C MET A 244 12.77 4.49 -3.20
N THR A 245 13.52 4.11 -4.24
CA THR A 245 13.04 3.23 -5.31
C THR A 245 13.12 1.75 -4.88
N PRO A 246 12.44 0.81 -5.58
CA PRO A 246 12.59 -0.62 -5.31
C PRO A 246 14.04 -1.11 -5.33
N ALA A 247 14.86 -0.67 -6.29
CA ALA A 247 16.28 -1.06 -6.35
C ALA A 247 17.09 -0.52 -5.17
N GLU A 248 16.83 0.70 -4.74
CA GLU A 248 17.47 1.27 -3.55
C GLU A 248 17.06 0.53 -2.28
N LEU A 249 15.78 0.12 -2.15
CA LEU A 249 15.33 -0.74 -1.06
C LEU A 249 16.00 -2.11 -1.11
N ALA A 250 16.17 -2.71 -2.30
CA ALA A 250 16.89 -3.97 -2.44
C ALA A 250 18.37 -3.86 -1.97
N HIS A 251 19.05 -2.76 -2.30
CA HIS A 251 20.36 -2.45 -1.76
C HIS A 251 20.36 -2.28 -0.25
N LEU A 252 19.36 -1.58 0.31
CA LEU A 252 19.21 -1.39 1.75
C LEU A 252 19.02 -2.74 2.46
N TYR A 253 18.17 -3.63 1.94
CA TYR A 253 17.89 -4.95 2.50
C TYR A 253 19.15 -5.81 2.52
N ARG A 254 19.87 -5.86 1.39
CA ARG A 254 21.13 -6.60 1.30
C ARG A 254 22.21 -6.05 2.23
N ASN A 255 22.40 -4.74 2.26
CA ASN A 255 23.53 -4.12 2.95
C ASN A 255 23.31 -4.04 4.47
N HIS A 256 22.05 -3.89 4.95
CA HIS A 256 21.76 -3.54 6.34
C HIS A 256 20.77 -4.45 7.06
N PHE A 257 19.96 -5.24 6.31
CA PHE A 257 18.92 -6.07 6.93
C PHE A 257 19.18 -7.58 6.79
N GLY A 258 20.35 -7.96 6.30
CA GLY A 258 20.81 -9.34 6.33
C GLY A 258 20.28 -10.23 5.19
N VAL A 259 19.81 -9.63 4.10
CA VAL A 259 19.39 -10.38 2.91
C VAL A 259 20.62 -10.72 2.07
N GLU A 260 21.01 -11.99 2.08
CA GLU A 260 22.18 -12.47 1.33
C GLU A 260 21.77 -12.96 -0.05
N VAL A 261 22.12 -12.20 -1.11
CA VAL A 261 21.81 -12.54 -2.50
C VAL A 261 22.79 -11.86 -3.46
N GLU A 262 23.08 -12.48 -4.59
CA GLU A 262 23.72 -11.81 -5.72
C GLU A 262 22.72 -10.86 -6.37
N LEU A 263 22.84 -9.55 -6.07
CA LEU A 263 21.90 -8.52 -6.48
C LEU A 263 22.45 -7.71 -7.66
N HIS A 264 21.65 -7.62 -8.72
CA HIS A 264 21.86 -6.75 -9.87
C HIS A 264 20.68 -5.78 -10.02
N VAL A 265 20.92 -4.65 -10.69
CA VAL A 265 19.91 -3.63 -10.96
C VAL A 265 19.97 -3.23 -12.43
N ALA A 266 18.82 -3.22 -13.09
CA ALA A 266 18.60 -2.45 -14.29
C ALA A 266 18.01 -1.09 -13.83
N PRO A 267 18.80 -0.01 -13.81
CA PRO A 267 18.38 1.26 -13.19
C PRO A 267 17.38 2.01 -14.04
N LEU A 268 16.74 3.02 -13.42
CA LEU A 268 16.04 4.07 -14.16
C LEU A 268 17.05 4.92 -14.93
N ASP A 269 16.66 5.39 -16.09
CA ASP A 269 17.40 6.45 -16.80
C ASP A 269 16.53 7.71 -16.91
N GLY A 270 17.12 8.86 -16.55
CA GLY A 270 16.47 10.16 -16.58
C GLY A 270 15.61 10.51 -15.35
N TRP A 271 15.49 9.63 -14.34
CA TRP A 271 14.77 9.95 -13.10
C TRP A 271 15.68 10.66 -12.09
N THR A 272 15.13 11.69 -11.44
CA THR A 272 15.73 12.36 -10.28
C THR A 272 14.82 12.28 -9.06
N ARG A 273 15.37 12.46 -7.86
CA ARG A 273 14.65 12.31 -6.60
C ARG A 273 13.54 13.32 -6.37
N GLU A 274 13.66 14.49 -7.00
CA GLU A 274 12.69 15.57 -6.90
C GLU A 274 11.41 15.28 -7.68
N MET A 275 11.47 14.39 -8.68
CA MET A 275 10.35 14.09 -9.55
C MET A 275 9.21 13.39 -8.80
N LEU A 276 8.01 13.95 -8.92
CA LEU A 276 6.77 13.22 -8.71
C LEU A 276 6.39 12.44 -9.97
N PHE A 277 5.51 11.46 -9.85
CA PHE A 277 5.19 10.54 -10.95
C PHE A 277 4.80 11.22 -12.28
N PRO A 278 3.94 12.28 -12.32
CA PRO A 278 3.59 12.94 -13.57
C PRO A 278 4.78 13.58 -14.31
N GLU A 279 5.83 13.95 -13.59
CA GLU A 279 7.02 14.56 -14.17
C GLU A 279 7.91 13.54 -14.89
N THR A 280 7.71 12.23 -14.62
CA THR A 280 8.45 11.15 -15.29
C THR A 280 8.02 10.93 -16.73
N GLY A 281 6.81 11.36 -17.11
CA GLY A 281 6.19 11.08 -18.41
C GLY A 281 5.67 9.64 -18.57
N LEU A 282 5.77 8.81 -17.53
CA LEU A 282 5.26 7.44 -17.55
C LEU A 282 3.74 7.41 -17.33
N PRO A 283 3.01 6.44 -17.92
CA PRO A 283 1.59 6.28 -17.70
C PRO A 283 1.31 5.72 -16.29
N TRP A 284 0.32 6.30 -15.58
CA TRP A 284 -0.15 5.77 -14.30
C TRP A 284 -1.07 4.57 -14.52
N PHE A 285 -0.68 3.44 -13.96
CA PHE A 285 -1.56 2.28 -13.79
C PHE A 285 -1.76 2.08 -12.30
N ALA A 286 -3.02 2.09 -11.86
CA ALA A 286 -3.36 1.95 -10.45
C ALA A 286 -2.75 0.67 -9.85
N PRO A 287 -1.77 0.75 -8.92
CA PRO A 287 -1.06 -0.44 -8.44
C PRO A 287 -1.95 -1.42 -7.66
N SER A 288 -3.09 -0.94 -7.21
CA SER A 288 -4.15 -1.75 -6.61
C SER A 288 -5.52 -1.09 -6.87
N PRO A 289 -6.64 -1.82 -6.72
CA PRO A 289 -7.98 -1.27 -6.95
C PRO A 289 -8.29 0.02 -6.16
N ASN A 290 -7.68 0.18 -4.99
CA ASN A 290 -7.88 1.34 -4.11
C ASN A 290 -6.74 2.37 -4.17
N MET A 291 -5.92 2.36 -5.23
CA MET A 291 -4.87 3.36 -5.47
C MET A 291 -5.07 4.02 -6.84
N PRO A 292 -6.18 4.73 -7.05
CA PRO A 292 -6.60 5.18 -8.37
C PRO A 292 -5.65 6.22 -9.00
N ASP A 293 -5.02 7.04 -8.17
CA ASP A 293 -4.19 8.15 -8.65
C ASP A 293 -3.05 8.52 -7.68
N LEU A 294 -2.22 9.47 -8.09
CA LEU A 294 -1.12 9.98 -7.29
C LEU A 294 -1.60 10.68 -6.00
N GLU A 295 -2.76 11.37 -6.00
CA GLU A 295 -3.27 12.06 -4.82
C GLU A 295 -3.54 11.03 -3.70
N SER A 296 -4.08 9.87 -4.05
CA SER A 296 -4.23 8.74 -3.13
C SER A 296 -2.88 8.27 -2.57
N ALA A 297 -1.87 8.11 -3.42
CA ALA A 297 -0.53 7.70 -2.99
C ALA A 297 0.15 8.73 -2.08
N LEU A 298 -0.06 10.03 -2.33
CA LEU A 298 0.47 11.10 -1.47
C LEU A 298 -0.15 11.10 -0.07
N HIS A 299 -1.45 10.78 0.06
CA HIS A 299 -2.13 10.71 1.35
C HIS A 299 -1.91 9.38 2.09
N TYR A 300 -1.66 8.31 1.35
CA TYR A 300 -1.62 6.95 1.87
C TYR A 300 -0.71 6.75 3.10
N PRO A 301 0.51 7.36 3.21
CA PRO A 301 1.36 7.21 4.39
C PRO A 301 0.68 7.61 5.71
N GLY A 302 -0.30 8.51 5.67
CA GLY A 302 -1.05 8.93 6.85
C GLY A 302 -2.42 8.26 6.95
N THR A 303 -3.18 8.25 5.86
CA THR A 303 -4.58 7.81 5.89
C THR A 303 -4.73 6.29 6.01
N CYS A 304 -3.72 5.50 5.63
CA CYS A 304 -3.73 4.05 5.83
C CYS A 304 -3.87 3.65 7.31
N LEU A 305 -3.43 4.48 8.27
CA LEU A 305 -3.60 4.22 9.70
C LEU A 305 -5.07 3.98 10.10
N PHE A 306 -6.01 4.61 9.40
CA PHE A 306 -7.45 4.45 9.66
C PHE A 306 -7.99 3.05 9.35
N GLU A 307 -7.26 2.22 8.60
CA GLU A 307 -7.63 0.80 8.43
C GLU A 307 -7.57 0.05 9.76
N GLY A 308 -6.73 0.52 10.70
CA GLY A 308 -6.67 0.08 12.08
C GLY A 308 -7.74 0.65 13.00
N THR A 309 -8.76 1.32 12.46
CA THR A 309 -9.89 1.91 13.18
C THR A 309 -11.22 1.48 12.57
N ASN A 310 -12.33 1.98 13.11
CA ASN A 310 -13.66 1.81 12.51
C ASN A 310 -14.07 2.93 11.56
N LEU A 311 -13.19 3.87 11.21
CA LEU A 311 -13.47 4.89 10.22
C LEU A 311 -13.18 4.38 8.79
N SER A 312 -13.94 4.88 7.82
CA SER A 312 -13.70 4.64 6.39
C SER A 312 -12.57 5.53 5.88
N VAL A 313 -11.76 4.97 4.98
CA VAL A 313 -10.79 5.70 4.14
C VAL A 313 -11.30 5.84 2.70
N ALA A 314 -12.61 5.84 2.54
CA ALA A 314 -13.28 5.96 1.25
C ALA A 314 -12.97 4.84 0.23
N ARG A 315 -12.56 3.63 0.68
CA ARG A 315 -12.57 2.46 -0.19
C ARG A 315 -13.95 2.26 -0.79
N GLY A 316 -14.05 1.78 -2.01
CA GLY A 316 -15.32 1.67 -2.73
C GLY A 316 -15.83 3.00 -3.29
N THR A 317 -14.96 4.00 -3.40
CA THR A 317 -15.17 5.26 -4.14
C THR A 317 -14.01 5.50 -5.10
N ASP A 318 -14.13 6.48 -5.98
CA ASP A 318 -13.06 6.96 -6.88
C ASP A 318 -11.93 7.74 -6.17
N ARG A 319 -12.03 7.92 -4.84
CA ARG A 319 -11.14 8.74 -4.01
C ARG A 319 -10.65 8.01 -2.75
N ALA A 320 -10.39 6.72 -2.88
CA ALA A 320 -9.86 5.94 -1.77
C ALA A 320 -8.58 6.57 -1.22
N PHE A 321 -8.45 6.63 0.11
CA PHE A 321 -7.39 7.27 0.88
C PHE A 321 -7.28 8.81 0.77
N GLN A 322 -8.13 9.47 -0.02
CA GLN A 322 -8.22 10.94 -0.05
C GLN A 322 -9.25 11.49 0.92
N MET A 323 -10.14 10.64 1.45
CA MET A 323 -11.21 11.02 2.37
C MET A 323 -11.22 10.09 3.58
N VAL A 324 -11.58 10.64 4.74
CA VAL A 324 -11.74 9.90 5.99
C VAL A 324 -13.04 10.30 6.66
N GLY A 325 -13.83 9.31 7.13
CA GLY A 325 -15.09 9.64 7.77
C GLY A 325 -15.80 8.47 8.43
N ALA A 326 -16.92 8.80 9.08
CA ALA A 326 -17.87 7.87 9.67
C ALA A 326 -19.27 8.52 9.70
N PRO A 327 -20.37 7.74 9.80
CA PRO A 327 -21.72 8.29 9.81
C PRO A 327 -22.00 9.27 10.95
N TRP A 328 -21.29 9.12 12.07
CA TRP A 328 -21.45 9.95 13.28
C TRP A 328 -20.54 11.18 13.35
N LEU A 329 -19.62 11.37 12.40
CA LEU A 329 -18.69 12.50 12.44
C LEU A 329 -19.35 13.79 11.96
N ASP A 330 -19.00 14.90 12.62
CA ASP A 330 -19.28 16.24 12.13
C ASP A 330 -18.14 16.70 11.21
N GLY A 331 -18.32 16.49 9.90
CA GLY A 331 -17.31 16.81 8.88
C GLY A 331 -16.88 18.29 8.89
N PRO A 332 -17.80 19.27 8.93
CA PRO A 332 -17.46 20.69 9.08
C PRO A 332 -16.58 20.99 10.29
N SER A 333 -16.99 20.53 11.49
CA SER A 333 -16.19 20.76 12.70
C SER A 333 -14.81 20.07 12.64
N LEU A 334 -14.71 18.88 12.02
CA LEU A 334 -13.44 18.20 11.85
C LEU A 334 -12.53 18.97 10.87
N ALA A 335 -13.09 19.46 9.75
CA ALA A 335 -12.34 20.26 8.79
C ALA A 335 -11.80 21.56 9.42
N ASP A 336 -12.62 22.26 10.19
CA ASP A 336 -12.21 23.49 10.90
C ASP A 336 -11.07 23.21 11.89
N ARG A 337 -11.17 22.14 12.68
CA ARG A 337 -10.13 21.72 13.63
C ARG A 337 -8.81 21.39 12.92
N MET A 338 -8.87 20.61 11.84
CA MET A 338 -7.69 20.22 11.08
C MET A 338 -7.04 21.43 10.41
N ASN A 339 -7.80 22.35 9.83
CA ASN A 339 -7.25 23.56 9.21
C ASN A 339 -6.67 24.54 10.25
N ALA A 340 -7.19 24.55 11.47
CA ALA A 340 -6.65 25.35 12.57
C ALA A 340 -5.24 24.88 13.03
N LEU A 341 -4.81 23.68 12.66
CA LEU A 341 -3.44 23.20 12.91
C LEU A 341 -2.43 23.79 11.92
N GLU A 342 -2.87 24.45 10.86
CA GLU A 342 -2.02 25.10 9.84
C GLU A 342 -0.94 24.18 9.27
N LEU A 343 -1.26 22.88 9.08
CA LEU A 343 -0.32 21.89 8.58
C LEU A 343 0.15 22.26 7.16
N PRO A 344 1.47 22.32 6.90
CA PRO A 344 1.97 22.77 5.62
C PRO A 344 1.57 21.84 4.46
N GLY A 345 1.19 22.44 3.32
CA GLY A 345 0.98 21.71 2.07
C GLY A 345 -0.32 20.92 1.96
N VAL A 346 -1.25 21.08 2.90
CA VAL A 346 -2.54 20.38 2.90
C VAL A 346 -3.67 21.26 3.44
N THR A 347 -4.87 21.07 2.91
CA THR A 347 -6.12 21.62 3.45
C THR A 347 -7.17 20.54 3.58
N PHE A 348 -8.13 20.74 4.50
CA PHE A 348 -9.18 19.78 4.82
C PHE A 348 -10.54 20.39 4.50
N HIS A 349 -11.37 19.66 3.78
CA HIS A 349 -12.69 20.09 3.35
C HIS A 349 -13.75 19.11 3.83
N ALA A 350 -14.83 19.62 4.40
CA ALA A 350 -15.97 18.78 4.79
C ALA A 350 -16.52 18.05 3.54
N VAL A 351 -16.85 16.76 3.70
CA VAL A 351 -17.35 15.92 2.61
C VAL A 351 -18.39 14.93 3.12
N ARG A 352 -19.27 14.51 2.22
CA ARG A 352 -20.12 13.33 2.37
C ARG A 352 -19.84 12.38 1.21
N PHE A 353 -19.77 11.09 1.48
CA PHE A 353 -19.56 10.06 0.48
C PHE A 353 -20.25 8.77 0.88
N THR A 354 -20.49 7.90 -0.09
CA THR A 354 -21.14 6.59 0.14
C THR A 354 -20.25 5.50 -0.46
N PRO A 355 -19.53 4.71 0.35
CA PRO A 355 -18.77 3.56 -0.12
C PRO A 355 -19.67 2.55 -0.84
N ARG A 356 -19.15 1.92 -1.87
CA ARG A 356 -19.81 0.81 -2.59
C ARG A 356 -18.84 -0.34 -2.73
N ASN A 357 -19.18 -1.49 -2.18
CA ASN A 357 -18.31 -2.67 -2.13
C ASN A 357 -16.88 -2.33 -1.64
N PRO A 358 -16.71 -1.74 -0.44
CA PRO A 358 -15.44 -1.15 -0.03
C PRO A 358 -14.31 -2.16 0.26
N GLY A 359 -14.54 -3.45 0.11
CA GLY A 359 -13.56 -4.53 0.38
C GLY A 359 -13.28 -4.76 1.88
N ASP A 360 -13.20 -3.69 2.68
CA ASP A 360 -13.04 -3.76 4.15
C ASP A 360 -14.38 -3.81 4.92
N GLY A 361 -15.50 -3.76 4.21
CA GLY A 361 -16.86 -3.85 4.72
C GLY A 361 -17.35 -2.62 5.51
N LYS A 362 -16.59 -1.51 5.51
CA LYS A 362 -16.96 -0.32 6.27
C LYS A 362 -18.00 0.53 5.53
N PHE A 363 -19.20 0.64 6.12
CA PHE A 363 -20.27 1.53 5.67
C PHE A 363 -20.71 1.33 4.22
N ASP A 364 -20.74 0.06 3.74
CA ASP A 364 -21.22 -0.24 2.40
C ASP A 364 -22.67 0.24 2.19
N GLY A 365 -22.86 1.13 1.22
CA GLY A 365 -24.17 1.71 0.91
C GLY A 365 -24.67 2.76 1.91
N GLU A 366 -23.93 3.07 2.96
CA GLU A 366 -24.28 4.06 3.97
C GLU A 366 -23.62 5.42 3.69
N GLU A 367 -24.32 6.53 3.94
CA GLU A 367 -23.72 7.86 3.83
C GLU A 367 -22.76 8.12 4.98
N VAL A 368 -21.54 8.49 4.65
CA VAL A 368 -20.44 8.81 5.56
C VAL A 368 -20.18 10.31 5.52
N ALA A 369 -20.09 10.95 6.68
CA ALA A 369 -19.62 12.33 6.81
C ALA A 369 -18.16 12.35 7.29
N GLY A 370 -17.37 13.31 6.81
CA GLY A 370 -15.96 13.40 7.18
C GLY A 370 -15.24 14.52 6.48
N VAL A 371 -13.97 14.31 6.21
CA VAL A 371 -13.11 15.29 5.54
C VAL A 371 -12.43 14.69 4.32
N ARG A 372 -12.24 15.52 3.29
CA ARG A 372 -11.34 15.28 2.17
C ARG A 372 -10.06 16.08 2.40
N LEU A 373 -8.94 15.41 2.23
CA LEU A 373 -7.61 16.01 2.21
C LEU A 373 -7.32 16.52 0.79
N ARG A 374 -6.72 17.69 0.66
CA ARG A 374 -6.28 18.27 -0.60
C ARG A 374 -4.84 18.71 -0.46
N VAL A 375 -3.96 18.16 -1.29
CA VAL A 375 -2.56 18.60 -1.35
C VAL A 375 -2.51 19.96 -2.03
N THR A 376 -1.92 20.96 -1.35
CA THR A 376 -1.70 22.31 -1.88
C THR A 376 -0.24 22.55 -2.25
N ASP A 377 0.68 21.80 -1.63
CA ASP A 377 2.12 21.83 -1.91
C ASP A 377 2.73 20.46 -1.55
N PRO A 378 3.01 19.58 -2.52
CA PRO A 378 3.49 18.23 -2.24
C PRO A 378 4.91 18.18 -1.65
N ILE A 379 5.70 19.25 -1.78
CA ILE A 379 7.06 19.33 -1.22
C ILE A 379 7.01 19.68 0.28
N ARG A 380 6.02 20.46 0.69
CA ARG A 380 5.85 20.86 2.09
C ARG A 380 4.93 19.91 2.87
N TYR A 381 4.19 19.07 2.16
CA TYR A 381 3.21 18.17 2.76
C TYR A 381 3.88 17.02 3.51
N ASP A 382 3.54 16.87 4.79
CA ASP A 382 3.82 15.68 5.58
C ASP A 382 2.53 14.88 5.81
N PRO A 383 2.29 13.82 4.99
CA PRO A 383 1.09 12.99 5.13
C PRO A 383 1.06 12.23 6.45
N THR A 384 2.21 11.94 7.05
CA THR A 384 2.29 11.16 8.28
C THR A 384 1.86 11.98 9.50
N GLN A 385 2.30 13.23 9.60
CA GLN A 385 1.82 14.17 10.61
C GLN A 385 0.33 14.49 10.40
N ALA A 386 -0.08 14.75 9.16
CA ALA A 386 -1.48 15.03 8.84
C ALA A 386 -2.38 13.83 9.19
N GLY A 387 -1.95 12.60 8.90
CA GLY A 387 -2.67 11.38 9.24
C GLY A 387 -2.81 11.18 10.75
N VAL A 388 -1.71 11.35 11.51
CA VAL A 388 -1.75 11.25 12.98
C VAL A 388 -2.63 12.34 13.60
N ALA A 389 -2.51 13.59 13.15
CA ALA A 389 -3.38 14.68 13.61
C ALA A 389 -4.85 14.36 13.35
N LEU A 390 -5.17 13.82 12.16
CA LEU A 390 -6.53 13.44 11.80
C LEU A 390 -7.05 12.27 12.65
N VAL A 391 -6.21 11.29 12.99
CA VAL A 391 -6.57 10.22 13.93
C VAL A 391 -6.87 10.80 15.32
N VAL A 392 -6.03 11.71 15.83
CA VAL A 392 -6.20 12.37 17.13
C VAL A 392 -7.53 13.14 17.19
N GLU A 393 -7.80 13.99 16.20
CA GLU A 393 -9.01 14.81 16.20
C GLU A 393 -10.28 13.95 15.97
N SER A 394 -10.23 12.98 15.07
CA SER A 394 -11.35 12.04 14.87
C SER A 394 -11.62 11.19 16.13
N TYR A 395 -10.57 10.72 16.83
CA TYR A 395 -10.72 9.99 18.09
C TYR A 395 -11.42 10.84 19.17
N ARG A 396 -10.97 12.10 19.35
CA ARG A 396 -11.57 13.05 20.30
C ARG A 396 -13.03 13.35 20.01
N MET A 397 -13.37 13.50 18.72
CA MET A 397 -14.72 13.82 18.28
C MET A 397 -15.67 12.61 18.33
N SER A 398 -15.16 11.40 18.12
CA SER A 398 -15.99 10.19 18.08
C SER A 398 -16.42 9.68 19.46
N GLY A 399 -15.67 9.99 20.53
CA GLY A 399 -15.97 9.51 21.89
C GLY A 399 -16.20 8.01 21.95
N GLU A 400 -17.37 7.59 22.46
CA GLU A 400 -17.74 6.16 22.61
C GLU A 400 -18.00 5.46 21.26
N ALA A 401 -18.23 6.19 20.17
CA ALA A 401 -18.44 5.61 18.85
C ALA A 401 -17.13 5.14 18.19
N TRP A 402 -15.96 5.57 18.71
CA TRP A 402 -14.67 5.13 18.22
C TRP A 402 -14.35 3.70 18.62
N SER A 403 -13.80 2.92 17.70
CA SER A 403 -13.17 1.66 18.06
C SER A 403 -11.84 1.43 17.34
N TRP A 404 -10.89 0.84 18.06
CA TRP A 404 -9.60 0.44 17.55
C TRP A 404 -9.64 -1.02 17.07
N ARG A 405 -9.12 -1.29 15.89
CA ARG A 405 -8.61 -2.60 15.50
C ARG A 405 -7.16 -2.66 16.00
N ALA A 406 -6.95 -2.68 17.31
CA ALA A 406 -5.68 -2.34 17.95
C ALA A 406 -4.47 -3.06 17.35
N GLN A 407 -4.54 -4.40 17.20
CA GLN A 407 -3.44 -5.18 16.62
C GLN A 407 -3.12 -4.77 15.17
N HIS A 408 -4.15 -4.39 14.39
CA HIS A 408 -3.95 -3.94 13.01
C HIS A 408 -3.39 -2.53 12.97
N PHE A 409 -3.90 -1.63 13.80
CA PHE A 409 -3.38 -0.26 13.93
C PHE A 409 -1.89 -0.28 14.32
N ASP A 410 -1.52 -1.07 15.33
CA ASP A 410 -0.15 -1.16 15.83
C ASP A 410 0.82 -1.71 14.78
N ARG A 411 0.37 -2.67 13.94
CA ARG A 411 1.16 -3.15 12.79
C ARG A 411 1.38 -2.07 11.74
N LEU A 412 0.33 -1.30 11.40
CA LEU A 412 0.44 -0.20 10.43
C LEU A 412 1.31 0.93 11.01
N ALA A 413 1.05 1.33 12.25
CA ALA A 413 1.88 2.33 12.94
C ALA A 413 3.33 1.85 13.14
N GLY A 414 3.55 0.53 13.20
CA GLY A 414 4.86 -0.06 13.49
C GLY A 414 5.28 0.11 14.96
N THR A 415 4.34 0.45 15.82
CA THR A 415 4.47 0.61 17.27
C THR A 415 3.09 0.67 17.91
N ASP A 416 2.94 0.26 19.16
CA ASP A 416 1.73 0.51 19.94
C ASP A 416 1.75 1.89 20.63
N GLY A 417 2.92 2.51 20.71
CA GLY A 417 3.13 3.80 21.37
C GLY A 417 2.25 4.91 20.81
N LEU A 418 2.02 4.92 19.49
CA LEU A 418 1.14 5.91 18.86
C LEU A 418 -0.31 5.77 19.34
N ARG A 419 -0.87 4.58 19.33
CA ARG A 419 -2.25 4.32 19.80
C ARG A 419 -2.39 4.59 21.30
N LEU A 420 -1.42 4.15 22.10
CA LEU A 420 -1.43 4.35 23.54
C LEU A 420 -1.30 5.85 23.89
N GLY A 421 -0.39 6.58 23.26
CA GLY A 421 -0.22 8.01 23.45
C GLY A 421 -1.48 8.81 23.07
N ILE A 422 -2.16 8.46 21.97
CA ILE A 422 -3.45 9.08 21.59
C ILE A 422 -4.51 8.83 22.68
N ARG A 423 -4.62 7.62 23.21
CA ARG A 423 -5.54 7.30 24.31
C ARG A 423 -5.21 8.04 25.59
N ASP A 424 -3.93 8.26 25.87
CA ASP A 424 -3.43 8.97 27.04
C ASP A 424 -3.54 10.50 26.87
N GLY A 425 -3.96 10.98 25.69
CA GLY A 425 -4.25 12.39 25.40
C GLY A 425 -3.02 13.21 25.04
N LEU A 426 -1.92 12.57 24.61
CA LEU A 426 -0.72 13.28 24.15
C LEU A 426 -1.05 14.23 22.98
N SER A 427 -0.31 15.32 22.89
CA SER A 427 -0.36 16.25 21.76
C SER A 427 0.28 15.64 20.51
N LEU A 428 0.01 16.24 19.33
CA LEU A 428 0.64 15.82 18.08
C LEU A 428 2.17 15.90 18.18
N GLU A 429 2.71 16.96 18.78
CA GLU A 429 4.14 17.17 18.99
C GLU A 429 4.73 16.03 19.84
N GLU A 430 4.15 15.73 21.01
CA GLU A 430 4.60 14.63 21.89
C GLU A 430 4.55 13.26 21.20
N LEU A 431 3.60 13.02 20.28
CA LEU A 431 3.47 11.79 19.53
C LEU A 431 4.54 11.64 18.44
N THR A 432 5.05 12.75 17.91
CA THR A 432 5.95 12.75 16.74
C THR A 432 7.40 13.12 17.06
N ASP A 433 7.67 13.71 18.21
CA ASP A 433 9.03 14.16 18.62
C ASP A 433 10.08 13.03 18.58
N ALA A 434 9.70 11.82 18.98
CA ALA A 434 10.60 10.67 18.97
C ALA A 434 11.08 10.26 17.56
N TRP A 435 10.35 10.65 16.53
CA TRP A 435 10.62 10.23 15.15
C TRP A 435 11.90 10.83 14.57
N GLU A 436 12.26 12.05 14.96
CA GLU A 436 13.44 12.75 14.43
C GLU A 436 14.72 11.93 14.59
N GLN A 437 14.94 11.36 15.78
CA GLN A 437 16.14 10.57 16.04
C GLN A 437 16.17 9.27 15.24
N GLU A 438 15.03 8.61 15.09
CA GLU A 438 14.91 7.38 14.32
C GLU A 438 15.09 7.64 12.82
N LEU A 439 14.48 8.71 12.32
CA LEU A 439 14.62 9.15 10.93
C LEU A 439 16.07 9.52 10.61
N ALA A 440 16.79 10.21 11.50
CA ALA A 440 18.19 10.55 11.30
C ALA A 440 19.05 9.27 11.15
N ARG A 441 18.84 8.25 11.99
CA ARG A 441 19.53 6.95 11.86
C ARG A 441 19.17 6.24 10.57
N PHE A 442 17.90 6.24 10.19
CA PHE A 442 17.45 5.65 8.93
C PHE A 442 18.09 6.36 7.73
N GLN A 443 18.16 7.68 7.74
CA GLN A 443 18.79 8.46 6.67
C GLN A 443 20.29 8.12 6.48
N GLU A 444 21.01 7.82 7.54
CA GLU A 444 22.41 7.34 7.47
C GLU A 444 22.49 6.00 6.72
N LEU A 445 21.63 5.03 7.05
CA LEU A 445 21.57 3.73 6.35
C LEU A 445 21.13 3.91 4.90
N ARG A 446 20.07 4.71 4.68
CA ARG A 446 19.52 5.02 3.36
C ARG A 446 20.58 5.61 2.43
N SER A 447 21.40 6.56 2.93
CA SER A 447 22.41 7.23 2.12
C SER A 447 23.42 6.30 1.46
N GLN A 448 23.65 5.10 2.06
CA GLN A 448 24.56 4.07 1.56
C GLN A 448 23.90 3.15 0.53
N ALA A 449 22.60 3.23 0.35
CA ALA A 449 21.82 2.41 -0.57
C ALA A 449 21.29 3.20 -1.79
N LEU A 450 21.43 4.53 -1.78
CA LEU A 450 20.95 5.40 -2.87
C LEU A 450 21.74 5.16 -4.16
N ILE A 451 21.01 5.07 -5.27
CA ILE A 451 21.54 4.93 -6.64
C ILE A 451 21.47 6.27 -7.37
N TYR A 452 20.38 6.99 -7.17
CA TYR A 452 20.09 8.25 -7.87
C TYR A 452 20.43 9.46 -7.00
N ARG A 453 20.72 10.58 -7.67
CA ARG A 453 21.03 11.87 -7.05
C ARG A 453 19.85 12.82 -7.17
#